data_86a79d368533772bc2b7ebb2cb9fa7f1
#
_entry.id   86a79d368533772bc2b7ebb2cb9fa7f1
#
_cell.length_a   1.000
_cell.length_b   1.000
_cell.length_c   1.000
_cell.angle_alpha   90.00
_cell.angle_beta   90.00
_cell.angle_gamma   90.00
#
_symmetry.space_group_name_H-M   'P 1'
#
loop_
_entity.id
_entity.type
_entity.pdbx_description
1 polymer ?
#
loop_
_entity_poly.entity_id
_entity_poly.type
_entity_poly.pdbx_seq_one_letter_code
_entity_poly.pdbx_strand_id
1 'polypeptide(L)'
;ERTAAEGGFALDGDKVFGVDGHSADRLIVAARTSGTAGSTEGISLFLVDADTPGIERQRTILVDSRNAANIAFRDVRVSEAALLGELDAGWSILEPTLDRGRVALAAEMLGGAWEAFERTVDYLKEREQFGARIGSFQGLQHRAAILFAELEMARSVVLQALSTVDEAPEQLPLLASLAKARLNDVAKLVTNEAVQMHGGIGVTDELDIGFFLKRARVAMQFLGDAGYHKDRYATLVGY
;
A
#
# COMPACT_ATOMS: atom_id res chain seq x y z
N GLU A 1 -1.15 -16.84 22.26
CA GLU A 1 -1.57 -17.97 23.11
C GLU A 1 -2.56 -17.48 24.16
N ARG A 2 -3.56 -18.28 24.51
CA ARG A 2 -4.56 -17.93 25.52
C ARG A 2 -4.04 -18.37 26.89
N THR A 3 -3.78 -17.44 27.80
CA THR A 3 -3.52 -17.78 29.21
C THR A 3 -4.84 -17.91 29.97
N ALA A 4 -5.15 -19.09 30.37
CA ALA A 4 -6.42 -19.45 31.07
C ALA A 4 -6.50 -18.98 32.54
N ALA A 5 -5.57 -18.16 33.06
CA ALA A 5 -5.44 -17.92 34.47
C ALA A 5 -6.09 -16.64 35.03
N GLU A 6 -6.42 -15.61 34.20
CA GLU A 6 -6.95 -14.33 34.71
C GLU A 6 -7.91 -13.60 33.71
N GLY A 7 -8.64 -14.30 32.85
CA GLY A 7 -9.63 -13.63 31.98
C GLY A 7 -9.01 -12.68 30.95
N GLY A 8 -7.95 -13.09 30.26
CA GLY A 8 -7.26 -12.28 29.26
C GLY A 8 -6.46 -13.09 28.26
N PHE A 9 -5.61 -12.41 27.50
CA PHE A 9 -4.75 -13.01 26.46
C PHE A 9 -3.29 -12.60 26.68
N ALA A 10 -2.37 -13.47 26.24
CA ALA A 10 -0.97 -13.14 26.07
C ALA A 10 -0.63 -13.13 24.59
N LEU A 11 -0.02 -12.05 24.11
CA LEU A 11 0.41 -11.89 22.73
C LEU A 11 1.92 -12.09 22.64
N ASP A 12 2.34 -13.04 21.79
CA ASP A 12 3.73 -13.34 21.48
C ASP A 12 3.95 -13.36 19.97
N GLY A 13 5.06 -12.80 19.49
CA GLY A 13 5.44 -12.82 18.10
C GLY A 13 5.98 -11.50 17.62
N ASP A 14 6.15 -11.39 16.31
CA ASP A 14 6.76 -10.23 15.68
C ASP A 14 5.88 -9.72 14.54
N LYS A 15 5.86 -8.39 14.36
CA LYS A 15 5.28 -7.70 13.21
C LYS A 15 6.34 -6.87 12.54
N VAL A 16 6.37 -6.92 11.21
CA VAL A 16 7.30 -6.10 10.40
C VAL A 16 6.54 -5.05 9.63
N PHE A 17 7.20 -3.92 9.38
CA PHE A 17 6.63 -2.80 8.62
C PHE A 17 5.26 -2.32 9.12
N GLY A 18 5.01 -2.40 10.44
CA GLY A 18 3.79 -1.85 11.04
C GLY A 18 3.64 -0.37 10.72
N VAL A 19 2.53 -0.02 10.07
CA VAL A 19 2.24 1.36 9.63
C VAL A 19 2.12 2.24 10.86
N ASP A 20 2.83 3.38 10.83
CA ASP A 20 2.92 4.35 11.93
C ASP A 20 3.33 3.76 13.29
N GLY A 21 3.77 2.50 13.30
CA GLY A 21 4.03 1.72 14.50
C GLY A 21 5.06 2.32 15.46
N HIS A 22 5.94 3.21 14.97
CA HIS A 22 6.90 3.90 15.84
C HIS A 22 6.24 5.00 16.70
N SER A 23 5.25 5.71 16.14
CA SER A 23 4.61 6.88 16.76
C SER A 23 3.18 6.64 17.24
N ALA A 24 2.59 5.50 16.92
CA ALA A 24 1.22 5.18 17.32
C ALA A 24 1.09 5.07 18.84
N ASP A 25 -0.01 5.59 19.39
CA ASP A 25 -0.39 5.41 20.80
C ASP A 25 -1.09 4.08 21.02
N ARG A 26 -1.75 3.56 19.98
CA ARG A 26 -2.47 2.28 20.01
C ARG A 26 -2.17 1.47 18.77
N LEU A 27 -2.15 0.14 18.94
CA LEU A 27 -1.88 -0.83 17.90
C LEU A 27 -3.09 -1.76 17.73
N ILE A 28 -3.58 -1.90 16.48
CA ILE A 28 -4.49 -3.00 16.15
C ILE A 28 -3.62 -4.19 15.75
N VAL A 29 -3.66 -5.24 16.54
CA VAL A 29 -2.82 -6.43 16.40
C VAL A 29 -3.67 -7.61 15.95
N ALA A 30 -3.43 -8.11 14.73
CA ALA A 30 -3.98 -9.39 14.31
C ALA A 30 -3.11 -10.52 14.88
N ALA A 31 -3.71 -11.42 15.63
CA ALA A 31 -3.03 -12.56 16.20
C ALA A 31 -3.85 -13.86 15.99
N ARG A 32 -3.14 -14.96 15.91
CA ARG A 32 -3.78 -16.28 15.81
C ARG A 32 -4.14 -16.78 17.19
N THR A 33 -5.40 -17.06 17.39
CA THR A 33 -5.94 -17.59 18.66
C THR A 33 -6.35 -19.07 18.54
N SER A 34 -6.55 -19.57 17.32
CA SER A 34 -6.80 -20.99 17.03
C SER A 34 -6.42 -21.35 15.58
N GLY A 35 -6.66 -22.57 15.15
CA GLY A 35 -6.40 -23.03 13.78
C GLY A 35 -4.91 -23.20 13.45
N THR A 36 -4.59 -23.31 12.16
CA THR A 36 -3.23 -23.58 11.66
C THR A 36 -2.60 -22.36 11.00
N ALA A 37 -1.27 -22.30 10.94
CA ALA A 37 -0.54 -21.26 10.23
C ALA A 37 -0.95 -21.24 8.75
N GLY A 38 -1.17 -20.03 8.20
CA GLY A 38 -1.61 -19.84 6.82
C GLY A 38 -3.13 -19.84 6.62
N SER A 39 -3.93 -20.35 7.56
CA SER A 39 -5.39 -20.25 7.49
C SER A 39 -5.87 -18.82 7.85
N THR A 40 -6.98 -18.42 7.26
CA THR A 40 -7.72 -17.19 7.65
C THR A 40 -8.62 -17.42 8.86
N GLU A 41 -8.94 -18.68 9.17
CA GLU A 41 -9.67 -19.06 10.37
C GLU A 41 -8.80 -18.92 11.63
N GLY A 42 -9.40 -18.59 12.75
CA GLY A 42 -8.72 -18.48 14.04
C GLY A 42 -7.85 -17.22 14.19
N ILE A 43 -8.11 -16.19 13.41
CA ILE A 43 -7.52 -14.85 13.57
C ILE A 43 -8.42 -14.02 14.47
N SER A 44 -7.83 -13.38 15.48
CA SER A 44 -8.48 -12.39 16.33
C SER A 44 -7.77 -11.04 16.25
N LEU A 45 -8.51 -9.96 16.47
CA LEU A 45 -7.96 -8.61 16.48
C LEU A 45 -7.94 -8.06 17.91
N PHE A 46 -6.86 -7.41 18.28
CA PHE A 46 -6.69 -6.80 19.60
C PHE A 46 -6.31 -5.33 19.46
N LEU A 47 -6.97 -4.46 20.22
CA LEU A 47 -6.56 -3.07 20.41
C LEU A 47 -5.66 -2.99 21.65
N VAL A 48 -4.40 -2.63 21.44
CA VAL A 48 -3.36 -2.66 22.47
C VAL A 48 -2.75 -1.27 22.59
N ASP A 49 -2.59 -0.77 23.80
CA ASP A 49 -1.83 0.46 24.05
C ASP A 49 -0.35 0.19 23.74
N ALA A 50 0.27 1.09 22.98
CA ALA A 50 1.59 0.87 22.41
C ALA A 50 2.75 0.89 23.44
N ASP A 51 2.48 1.34 24.65
CA ASP A 51 3.39 1.34 25.80
C ASP A 51 3.15 0.15 26.76
N THR A 52 2.28 -0.80 26.41
CA THR A 52 2.04 -2.01 27.19
C THR A 52 3.37 -2.76 27.41
N PRO A 53 3.67 -3.18 28.65
CA PRO A 53 4.89 -3.95 28.94
C PRO A 53 5.03 -5.18 28.04
N GLY A 54 6.23 -5.42 27.52
CA GLY A 54 6.53 -6.51 26.58
C GLY A 54 6.43 -6.12 25.11
N ILE A 55 6.06 -4.87 24.79
CA ILE A 55 6.11 -4.34 23.42
C ILE A 55 7.42 -3.59 23.22
N GLU A 56 8.18 -4.04 22.22
CA GLU A 56 9.40 -3.38 21.75
C GLU A 56 9.18 -2.88 20.34
N ARG A 57 9.45 -1.58 20.08
CA ARG A 57 9.24 -0.95 18.78
C ARG A 57 10.55 -0.43 18.22
N GLN A 58 10.96 -0.93 17.07
CA GLN A 58 12.11 -0.46 16.33
C GLN A 58 11.65 0.26 15.07
N ARG A 59 11.95 1.57 14.98
CA ARG A 59 11.65 2.35 13.77
C ARG A 59 12.31 1.76 12.54
N THR A 60 11.54 1.63 11.47
CA THR A 60 12.03 1.25 10.14
C THR A 60 12.05 2.50 9.26
N ILE A 61 13.23 2.82 8.71
CA ILE A 61 13.39 3.95 7.80
C ILE A 61 13.05 3.47 6.39
N LEU A 62 11.94 3.98 5.84
CA LEU A 62 11.51 3.70 4.48
C LEU A 62 12.11 4.72 3.51
N VAL A 63 12.25 4.33 2.23
CA VAL A 63 12.84 5.20 1.19
C VAL A 63 12.00 6.45 0.91
N ASP A 64 10.69 6.41 1.21
CA ASP A 64 9.75 7.53 1.10
C ASP A 64 9.63 8.35 2.39
N SER A 65 10.47 8.06 3.39
CA SER A 65 10.51 8.70 4.71
C SER A 65 9.24 8.54 5.57
N ARG A 66 8.28 7.71 5.18
CA ARG A 66 7.10 7.44 5.98
C ARG A 66 7.44 6.60 7.22
N ASN A 67 6.59 6.72 8.24
CA ASN A 67 6.78 6.04 9.52
C ASN A 67 6.33 4.58 9.42
N ALA A 68 7.23 3.69 9.82
CA ALA A 68 6.96 2.28 10.04
C ALA A 68 7.80 1.76 11.21
N ALA A 69 7.40 0.63 11.81
CA ALA A 69 8.19 -0.04 12.82
C ALA A 69 8.15 -1.55 12.66
N ASN A 70 9.24 -2.21 13.06
CA ASN A 70 9.19 -3.60 13.47
C ASN A 70 8.81 -3.64 14.94
N ILE A 71 7.86 -4.50 15.29
CA ILE A 71 7.27 -4.55 16.63
C ILE A 71 7.38 -5.98 17.16
N ALA A 72 8.05 -6.14 18.28
CA ALA A 72 8.13 -7.41 18.99
C ALA A 72 7.14 -7.40 20.16
N PHE A 73 6.43 -8.48 20.31
CA PHE A 73 5.53 -8.77 21.43
C PHE A 73 6.12 -9.94 22.22
N ARG A 74 6.32 -9.74 23.54
CA ARG A 74 6.90 -10.74 24.43
C ARG A 74 6.04 -10.82 25.69
N ASP A 75 5.21 -11.87 25.80
CA ASP A 75 4.23 -12.07 26.89
C ASP A 75 3.39 -10.81 27.18
N VAL A 76 2.92 -10.15 26.12
CA VAL A 76 2.13 -8.91 26.25
C VAL A 76 0.74 -9.27 26.76
N ARG A 77 0.46 -8.92 28.01
CA ARG A 77 -0.81 -9.23 28.69
C ARG A 77 -1.87 -8.20 28.33
N VAL A 78 -3.00 -8.66 27.80
CA VAL A 78 -4.17 -7.83 27.49
C VAL A 78 -5.43 -8.43 28.07
N SER A 79 -6.37 -7.59 28.51
CA SER A 79 -7.65 -8.01 29.03
C SER A 79 -8.58 -8.48 27.89
N GLU A 80 -9.68 -9.15 28.24
CA GLU A 80 -10.70 -9.51 27.26
C GLU A 80 -11.31 -8.30 26.56
N ALA A 81 -11.34 -7.13 27.21
CA ALA A 81 -11.83 -5.87 26.62
C ALA A 81 -10.95 -5.35 25.47
N ALA A 82 -9.73 -5.84 25.32
CA ALA A 82 -8.88 -5.50 24.19
C ALA A 82 -9.29 -6.21 22.89
N LEU A 83 -10.11 -7.26 22.97
CA LEU A 83 -10.61 -7.99 21.80
C LEU A 83 -11.53 -7.10 20.97
N LEU A 84 -11.23 -6.95 19.69
CA LEU A 84 -12.07 -6.26 18.71
C LEU A 84 -12.92 -7.27 17.95
N GLY A 85 -14.24 -7.22 18.17
CA GLY A 85 -15.18 -8.18 17.62
C GLY A 85 -15.18 -9.48 18.39
N GLU A 86 -15.39 -10.61 17.72
CA GLU A 86 -15.46 -11.92 18.32
C GLU A 86 -14.15 -12.69 18.22
N LEU A 87 -13.90 -13.56 19.17
CA LEU A 87 -12.75 -14.46 19.16
C LEU A 87 -12.76 -15.34 17.90
N ASP A 88 -11.60 -15.50 17.26
CA ASP A 88 -11.41 -16.28 16.04
C ASP A 88 -12.11 -15.74 14.78
N ALA A 89 -12.86 -14.63 14.87
CA ALA A 89 -13.62 -14.03 13.77
C ALA A 89 -12.98 -12.73 13.19
N GLY A 90 -11.76 -12.40 13.59
CA GLY A 90 -11.11 -11.13 13.19
C GLY A 90 -10.86 -10.99 11.70
N TRP A 91 -10.77 -12.10 10.93
CA TRP A 91 -10.58 -12.04 9.49
C TRP A 91 -11.76 -11.36 8.77
N SER A 92 -12.98 -11.61 9.22
CA SER A 92 -14.18 -10.99 8.64
C SER A 92 -14.22 -9.46 8.77
N ILE A 93 -13.47 -8.90 9.72
CA ILE A 93 -13.30 -7.46 9.91
C ILE A 93 -12.06 -6.97 9.14
N LEU A 94 -10.98 -7.74 9.21
CA LEU A 94 -9.69 -7.35 8.66
C LEU A 94 -9.70 -7.29 7.14
N GLU A 95 -10.20 -8.32 6.47
CA GLU A 95 -10.16 -8.41 5.00
C GLU A 95 -10.88 -7.26 4.30
N PRO A 96 -12.15 -6.92 4.64
CA PRO A 96 -12.82 -5.76 4.06
C PRO A 96 -12.13 -4.43 4.37
N THR A 97 -11.48 -4.32 5.54
CA THR A 97 -10.69 -3.14 5.91
C THR A 97 -9.46 -3.01 5.02
N LEU A 98 -8.75 -4.12 4.79
CA LEU A 98 -7.60 -4.15 3.88
C LEU A 98 -8.00 -3.85 2.43
N ASP A 99 -9.16 -4.32 1.97
CA ASP A 99 -9.64 -4.02 0.62
C ASP A 99 -9.97 -2.54 0.43
N ARG A 100 -10.59 -1.88 1.42
CA ARG A 100 -10.75 -0.43 1.42
C ARG A 100 -9.41 0.29 1.39
N GLY A 101 -8.45 -0.18 2.19
CA GLY A 101 -7.08 0.33 2.19
C GLY A 101 -6.39 0.17 0.83
N ARG A 102 -6.58 -0.95 0.12
CA ARG A 102 -6.04 -1.20 -1.22
C ARG A 102 -6.59 -0.22 -2.25
N VAL A 103 -7.90 0.03 -2.22
CA VAL A 103 -8.56 1.00 -3.11
C VAL A 103 -8.06 2.42 -2.83
N ALA A 104 -8.00 2.83 -1.56
CA ALA A 104 -7.49 4.15 -1.18
C ALA A 104 -6.02 4.33 -1.60
N LEU A 105 -5.19 3.31 -1.40
CA LEU A 105 -3.79 3.33 -1.83
C LEU A 105 -3.66 3.39 -3.35
N ALA A 106 -4.51 2.67 -4.09
CA ALA A 106 -4.53 2.74 -5.55
C ALA A 106 -4.90 4.16 -6.04
N ALA A 107 -5.84 4.83 -5.38
CA ALA A 107 -6.18 6.23 -5.67
C ALA A 107 -5.01 7.19 -5.38
N GLU A 108 -4.30 7.02 -4.26
CA GLU A 108 -3.08 7.77 -3.95
C GLU A 108 -2.01 7.55 -5.04
N MET A 109 -1.79 6.29 -5.42
CA MET A 109 -0.80 5.94 -6.46
C MET A 109 -1.15 6.55 -7.82
N LEU A 110 -2.43 6.59 -8.18
CA LEU A 110 -2.90 7.26 -9.40
C LEU A 110 -2.60 8.76 -9.36
N GLY A 111 -2.96 9.44 -8.27
CA GLY A 111 -2.69 10.87 -8.11
C GLY A 111 -1.20 11.20 -8.18
N GLY A 112 -0.35 10.43 -7.49
CA GLY A 112 1.09 10.61 -7.56
C GLY A 112 1.70 10.34 -8.94
N ALA A 113 1.21 9.32 -9.64
CA ALA A 113 1.66 9.04 -11.00
C ALA A 113 1.21 10.12 -11.99
N TRP A 114 -0.03 10.62 -11.84
CA TRP A 114 -0.56 11.69 -12.66
C TRP A 114 0.23 12.99 -12.52
N GLU A 115 0.48 13.41 -11.29
CA GLU A 115 1.29 14.60 -10.99
C GLU A 115 2.72 14.46 -11.55
N ALA A 116 3.35 13.30 -11.39
CA ALA A 116 4.67 13.05 -11.97
C ALA A 116 4.66 13.15 -13.50
N PHE A 117 3.59 12.67 -14.14
CA PHE A 117 3.41 12.78 -15.59
C PHE A 117 3.24 14.24 -16.04
N GLU A 118 2.37 15.02 -15.40
CA GLU A 118 2.14 16.43 -15.77
C GLU A 118 3.41 17.26 -15.64
N ARG A 119 4.14 17.14 -14.51
CA ARG A 119 5.45 17.80 -14.35
C ARG A 119 6.45 17.38 -15.42
N THR A 120 6.45 16.12 -15.81
CA THR A 120 7.32 15.63 -16.88
C THR A 120 6.96 16.24 -18.21
N VAL A 121 5.68 16.31 -18.56
CA VAL A 121 5.22 16.93 -19.81
C VAL A 121 5.58 18.40 -19.86
N ASP A 122 5.44 19.13 -18.76
CA ASP A 122 5.81 20.55 -18.69
C ASP A 122 7.32 20.73 -18.82
N TYR A 123 8.12 19.89 -18.15
CA TYR A 123 9.57 19.90 -18.36
C TYR A 123 9.95 19.65 -19.83
N LEU A 124 9.30 18.72 -20.52
CA LEU A 124 9.56 18.44 -21.94
C LEU A 124 9.24 19.63 -22.84
N LYS A 125 8.24 20.46 -22.49
CA LYS A 125 7.86 21.67 -23.24
C LYS A 125 8.84 22.82 -23.05
N GLU A 126 9.56 22.86 -21.94
CA GLU A 126 10.44 23.96 -21.57
C GLU A 126 11.92 23.68 -21.85
N ARG A 127 12.36 22.44 -21.56
CA ARG A 127 13.77 22.08 -21.66
C ARG A 127 14.28 22.08 -23.10
N GLU A 128 15.39 22.78 -23.32
CA GLU A 128 16.07 22.82 -24.61
C GLU A 128 17.37 22.02 -24.58
N GLN A 129 17.55 21.16 -25.56
CA GLN A 129 18.78 20.40 -25.85
C GLN A 129 18.85 20.13 -27.36
N PHE A 130 20.07 19.97 -27.88
CA PHE A 130 20.29 19.70 -29.30
C PHE A 130 19.67 20.76 -30.25
N GLY A 131 19.58 22.01 -29.78
CA GLY A 131 19.04 23.13 -30.53
C GLY A 131 17.52 23.19 -30.65
N ALA A 132 16.79 22.39 -29.87
CA ALA A 132 15.32 22.34 -29.85
C ALA A 132 14.78 22.03 -28.46
N ARG A 133 13.49 22.32 -28.25
CA ARG A 133 12.75 21.82 -27.07
C ARG A 133 12.66 20.30 -27.14
N ILE A 134 13.03 19.62 -26.06
CA ILE A 134 13.12 18.16 -26.07
C ILE A 134 11.77 17.48 -26.30
N GLY A 135 10.65 18.11 -25.95
CA GLY A 135 9.30 17.65 -26.25
C GLY A 135 8.95 17.63 -27.76
N SER A 136 9.78 18.21 -28.64
CA SER A 136 9.61 18.08 -30.09
C SER A 136 10.13 16.76 -30.65
N PHE A 137 10.91 16.00 -29.90
CA PHE A 137 11.45 14.72 -30.36
C PHE A 137 10.41 13.60 -30.26
N GLN A 138 10.13 12.92 -31.38
CA GLN A 138 9.13 11.87 -31.48
C GLN A 138 9.30 10.76 -30.42
N GLY A 139 10.55 10.39 -30.11
CA GLY A 139 10.83 9.36 -29.12
C GLY A 139 10.25 9.70 -27.73
N LEU A 140 10.26 10.98 -27.32
CA LEU A 140 9.68 11.43 -26.05
C LEU A 140 8.16 11.62 -26.17
N GLN A 141 7.66 12.09 -27.31
CA GLN A 141 6.22 12.23 -27.57
C GLN A 141 5.51 10.88 -27.50
N HIS A 142 6.07 9.84 -28.11
CA HIS A 142 5.49 8.49 -28.10
C HIS A 142 5.48 7.91 -26.67
N ARG A 143 6.55 8.10 -25.92
CA ARG A 143 6.59 7.67 -24.50
C ARG A 143 5.53 8.39 -23.68
N ALA A 144 5.43 9.73 -23.79
CA ALA A 144 4.41 10.50 -23.10
C ALA A 144 2.98 10.06 -23.48
N ALA A 145 2.73 9.78 -24.76
CA ALA A 145 1.43 9.28 -25.22
C ALA A 145 1.07 7.90 -24.61
N ILE A 146 2.04 7.00 -24.50
CA ILE A 146 1.85 5.71 -23.83
C ILE A 146 1.51 5.91 -22.36
N LEU A 147 2.26 6.77 -21.65
CA LEU A 147 1.99 7.05 -20.23
C LEU A 147 0.59 7.63 -20.02
N PHE A 148 0.17 8.56 -20.88
CA PHE A 148 -1.17 9.14 -20.82
C PHE A 148 -2.26 8.07 -20.99
N ALA A 149 -2.14 7.20 -22.00
CA ALA A 149 -3.11 6.13 -22.22
C ALA A 149 -3.18 5.15 -21.03
N GLU A 150 -2.02 4.78 -20.47
CA GLU A 150 -1.94 3.90 -19.30
C GLU A 150 -2.58 4.54 -18.05
N LEU A 151 -2.38 5.84 -17.84
CA LEU A 151 -2.99 6.60 -16.74
C LEU A 151 -4.51 6.70 -16.89
N GLU A 152 -5.04 6.97 -18.09
CA GLU A 152 -6.49 7.05 -18.33
C GLU A 152 -7.19 5.70 -18.10
N MET A 153 -6.56 4.60 -18.56
CA MET A 153 -7.08 3.26 -18.27
C MET A 153 -7.04 2.96 -16.77
N ALA A 154 -5.94 3.32 -16.07
CA ALA A 154 -5.84 3.14 -14.63
C ALA A 154 -6.86 3.97 -13.86
N ARG A 155 -7.12 5.20 -14.30
CA ARG A 155 -8.14 6.09 -13.73
C ARG A 155 -9.53 5.45 -13.77
N SER A 156 -9.91 4.86 -14.91
CA SER A 156 -11.20 4.18 -15.04
C SER A 156 -11.36 3.04 -14.05
N VAL A 157 -10.31 2.23 -13.86
CA VAL A 157 -10.30 1.12 -12.90
C VAL A 157 -10.41 1.63 -11.45
N VAL A 158 -9.67 2.69 -11.11
CA VAL A 158 -9.69 3.25 -9.75
C VAL A 158 -11.05 3.86 -9.44
N LEU A 159 -11.66 4.60 -10.36
CA LEU A 159 -12.99 5.18 -10.17
C LEU A 159 -14.05 4.10 -9.96
N GLN A 160 -14.00 3.00 -10.72
CA GLN A 160 -14.89 1.87 -10.52
C GLN A 160 -14.68 1.21 -9.14
N ALA A 161 -13.42 1.03 -8.72
CA ALA A 161 -13.14 0.45 -7.41
C ALA A 161 -13.59 1.37 -6.25
N LEU A 162 -13.45 2.68 -6.41
CA LEU A 162 -13.92 3.66 -5.41
C LEU A 162 -15.44 3.64 -5.25
N SER A 163 -16.22 3.63 -6.36
CA SER A 163 -17.69 3.57 -6.29
C SER A 163 -18.16 2.27 -5.62
N THR A 164 -17.45 1.18 -5.83
CA THR A 164 -17.78 -0.14 -5.26
C THR A 164 -17.71 -0.18 -3.72
N VAL A 165 -16.92 0.69 -3.10
CA VAL A 165 -16.73 0.72 -1.63
C VAL A 165 -18.08 0.86 -0.91
N ASP A 166 -18.97 1.71 -1.44
CA ASP A 166 -20.26 2.02 -0.82
C ASP A 166 -21.44 1.41 -1.59
N GLU A 167 -21.34 1.30 -2.93
CA GLU A 167 -22.47 0.93 -3.81
C GLU A 167 -22.58 -0.58 -4.05
N ALA A 168 -21.45 -1.33 -4.03
CA ALA A 168 -21.42 -2.76 -4.32
C ALA A 168 -20.32 -3.49 -3.52
N PRO A 169 -20.38 -3.51 -2.19
CA PRO A 169 -19.33 -4.03 -1.33
C PRO A 169 -18.98 -5.51 -1.57
N GLU A 170 -19.87 -6.30 -2.15
CA GLU A 170 -19.63 -7.69 -2.56
C GLU A 170 -18.62 -7.80 -3.71
N GLN A 171 -18.45 -6.78 -4.53
CA GLN A 171 -17.48 -6.72 -5.62
C GLN A 171 -16.14 -6.12 -5.18
N LEU A 172 -16.10 -5.54 -3.98
CA LEU A 172 -14.91 -4.84 -3.47
C LEU A 172 -13.65 -5.70 -3.49
N PRO A 173 -13.64 -6.98 -3.06
CA PRO A 173 -12.43 -7.81 -3.09
C PRO A 173 -11.81 -7.93 -4.49
N LEU A 174 -12.66 -8.10 -5.49
CA LEU A 174 -12.25 -8.24 -6.89
C LEU A 174 -11.68 -6.92 -7.43
N LEU A 175 -12.41 -5.83 -7.27
CA LEU A 175 -12.02 -4.52 -7.81
C LEU A 175 -10.85 -3.89 -7.04
N ALA A 176 -10.72 -4.16 -5.75
CA ALA A 176 -9.53 -3.77 -4.98
C ALA A 176 -8.26 -4.45 -5.49
N SER A 177 -8.34 -5.75 -5.84
CA SER A 177 -7.21 -6.47 -6.42
C SER A 177 -6.89 -5.99 -7.83
N LEU A 178 -7.90 -5.75 -8.66
CA LEU A 178 -7.72 -5.19 -10.02
C LEU A 178 -7.05 -3.81 -9.96
N ALA A 179 -7.57 -2.90 -9.14
CA ALA A 179 -7.05 -1.55 -9.02
C ALA A 179 -5.59 -1.57 -8.51
N LYS A 180 -5.30 -2.33 -7.45
CA LYS A 180 -3.97 -2.39 -6.87
C LYS A 180 -2.95 -3.03 -7.82
N ALA A 181 -3.30 -4.13 -8.53
CA ALA A 181 -2.46 -4.74 -9.55
C ALA A 181 -2.14 -3.74 -10.66
N ARG A 182 -3.17 -3.07 -11.18
CA ARG A 182 -3.03 -2.09 -12.27
C ARG A 182 -2.14 -0.92 -11.85
N LEU A 183 -2.38 -0.34 -10.68
CA LEU A 183 -1.60 0.81 -10.22
C LEU A 183 -0.16 0.44 -9.83
N ASN A 184 0.10 -0.78 -9.39
CA ASN A 184 1.47 -1.24 -9.20
C ASN A 184 2.28 -1.18 -10.50
N ASP A 185 1.70 -1.62 -11.62
CA ASP A 185 2.36 -1.59 -12.93
C ASP A 185 2.46 -0.15 -13.48
N VAL A 186 1.37 0.63 -13.44
CA VAL A 186 1.31 1.98 -14.02
C VAL A 186 2.15 2.98 -13.23
N ALA A 187 2.07 2.99 -11.89
CA ALA A 187 2.88 3.90 -11.09
C ALA A 187 4.38 3.61 -11.24
N LYS A 188 4.76 2.32 -11.35
CA LYS A 188 6.14 1.92 -11.67
C LYS A 188 6.58 2.48 -13.02
N LEU A 189 5.76 2.29 -14.06
CA LEU A 189 6.08 2.76 -15.39
C LEU A 189 6.23 4.28 -15.41
N VAL A 190 5.21 5.00 -14.95
CA VAL A 190 5.17 6.46 -15.03
C VAL A 190 6.30 7.11 -14.24
N THR A 191 6.54 6.68 -13.00
CA THR A 191 7.57 7.30 -12.17
C THR A 191 8.99 7.00 -12.65
N ASN A 192 9.25 5.81 -13.21
CA ASN A 192 10.53 5.52 -13.85
C ASN A 192 10.74 6.38 -15.11
N GLU A 193 9.71 6.46 -15.96
CA GLU A 193 9.76 7.28 -17.19
C GLU A 193 9.91 8.77 -16.86
N ALA A 194 9.25 9.25 -15.81
CA ALA A 194 9.38 10.62 -15.36
C ALA A 194 10.83 10.95 -14.99
N VAL A 195 11.48 10.15 -14.16
CA VAL A 195 12.90 10.33 -13.83
C VAL A 195 13.78 10.25 -15.09
N GLN A 196 13.53 9.28 -15.96
CA GLN A 196 14.29 9.08 -17.19
C GLN A 196 14.18 10.30 -18.14
N MET A 197 12.97 10.85 -18.31
CA MET A 197 12.74 11.99 -19.22
C MET A 197 13.30 13.32 -18.70
N HIS A 198 13.51 13.45 -17.39
CA HIS A 198 14.22 14.58 -16.80
C HIS A 198 15.75 14.48 -16.99
N GLY A 199 16.26 13.28 -17.32
CA GLY A 199 17.71 13.05 -17.51
C GLY A 199 18.48 13.18 -16.19
N GLY A 200 19.71 13.71 -16.27
CA GLY A 200 20.61 13.78 -15.10
C GLY A 200 20.02 14.51 -13.89
N ILE A 201 19.26 15.58 -14.09
CA ILE A 201 18.64 16.34 -13.00
C ILE A 201 17.55 15.52 -12.27
N GLY A 202 16.90 14.58 -12.96
CA GLY A 202 15.85 13.74 -12.38
C GLY A 202 16.33 12.76 -11.29
N VAL A 203 17.63 12.52 -11.17
CA VAL A 203 18.24 11.69 -10.11
C VAL A 203 18.91 12.51 -9.01
N THR A 204 18.82 13.83 -9.07
CA THR A 204 19.34 14.76 -8.06
C THR A 204 18.24 15.17 -7.07
N ASP A 205 18.65 15.75 -5.94
CA ASP A 205 17.72 16.33 -4.97
C ASP A 205 17.29 17.78 -5.34
N GLU A 206 17.70 18.27 -6.52
CA GLU A 206 17.27 19.58 -7.03
C GLU A 206 15.82 19.56 -7.56
N LEU A 207 15.32 18.39 -7.96
CA LEU A 207 13.94 18.19 -8.41
C LEU A 207 13.20 17.15 -7.56
N ASP A 208 11.94 17.45 -7.28
CA ASP A 208 11.06 16.59 -6.47
C ASP A 208 10.61 15.32 -7.22
N ILE A 209 10.90 15.19 -8.52
CA ILE A 209 10.43 14.06 -9.34
C ILE A 209 10.86 12.70 -8.74
N GLY A 210 12.00 12.65 -8.08
CA GLY A 210 12.50 11.49 -7.37
C GLY A 210 11.63 11.04 -6.19
N PHE A 211 10.87 11.95 -5.57
CA PHE A 211 9.99 11.61 -4.45
C PHE A 211 8.79 10.77 -4.89
N PHE A 212 8.26 11.04 -6.09
CA PHE A 212 7.19 10.20 -6.67
C PHE A 212 7.66 8.77 -6.89
N LEU A 213 8.89 8.59 -7.40
CA LEU A 213 9.50 7.26 -7.55
C LEU A 213 9.66 6.55 -6.21
N LYS A 214 10.21 7.24 -5.21
CA LYS A 214 10.42 6.68 -3.86
C LYS A 214 9.10 6.26 -3.22
N ARG A 215 8.07 7.13 -3.31
CA ARG A 215 6.73 6.82 -2.80
C ARG A 215 6.07 5.66 -3.54
N ALA A 216 6.14 5.63 -4.87
CA ALA A 216 5.61 4.54 -5.67
C ALA A 216 6.24 3.20 -5.28
N ARG A 217 7.56 3.14 -5.04
CA ARG A 217 8.27 1.92 -4.63
C ARG A 217 7.72 1.34 -3.32
N VAL A 218 7.46 2.18 -2.32
CA VAL A 218 6.86 1.74 -1.05
C VAL A 218 5.40 1.33 -1.26
N ALA A 219 4.60 2.15 -1.94
CA ALA A 219 3.19 1.90 -2.17
C ALA A 219 2.93 0.60 -2.96
N MET A 220 3.82 0.25 -3.90
CA MET A 220 3.72 -1.00 -4.66
C MET A 220 3.85 -2.26 -3.80
N GLN A 221 4.62 -2.21 -2.72
CA GLN A 221 4.78 -3.34 -1.79
C GLN A 221 3.69 -3.36 -0.72
N PHE A 222 3.22 -2.17 -0.33
CA PHE A 222 2.24 -2.05 0.75
C PHE A 222 0.88 -2.62 0.33
N LEU A 223 0.25 -3.40 1.20
CA LEU A 223 -1.03 -4.10 1.00
C LEU A 223 -1.06 -5.10 -0.17
N GLY A 224 0.09 -5.57 -0.62
CA GLY A 224 0.27 -6.56 -1.67
C GLY A 224 0.88 -5.98 -2.96
N ASP A 225 1.80 -6.73 -3.55
CA ASP A 225 2.42 -6.40 -4.83
C ASP A 225 1.55 -6.80 -6.04
N ALA A 226 2.05 -6.54 -7.25
CA ALA A 226 1.31 -6.85 -8.48
C ALA A 226 1.08 -8.36 -8.65
N GLY A 227 2.05 -9.20 -8.28
CA GLY A 227 1.94 -10.65 -8.36
C GLY A 227 0.84 -11.18 -7.45
N TYR A 228 0.87 -10.79 -6.18
CA TYR A 228 -0.16 -11.13 -5.19
C TYR A 228 -1.58 -10.74 -5.67
N HIS A 229 -1.74 -9.54 -6.19
CA HIS A 229 -3.07 -9.08 -6.60
C HIS A 229 -3.57 -9.71 -7.90
N LYS A 230 -2.67 -10.05 -8.83
CA LYS A 230 -3.03 -10.82 -10.03
C LYS A 230 -3.48 -12.24 -9.67
N ASP A 231 -2.77 -12.91 -8.76
CA ASP A 231 -3.13 -14.23 -8.25
C ASP A 231 -4.46 -14.21 -7.48
N ARG A 232 -4.62 -13.25 -6.55
CA ARG A 232 -5.88 -13.06 -5.81
C ARG A 232 -7.05 -12.78 -6.74
N TYR A 233 -6.87 -11.94 -7.77
CA TYR A 233 -7.90 -11.67 -8.76
C TYR A 233 -8.30 -12.93 -9.53
N ALA A 234 -7.30 -13.69 -10.01
CA ALA A 234 -7.54 -14.95 -10.71
C ALA A 234 -8.32 -15.94 -9.84
N THR A 235 -7.93 -16.11 -8.58
CA THR A 235 -8.64 -16.97 -7.62
C THR A 235 -10.10 -16.52 -7.41
N LEU A 236 -10.35 -15.21 -7.28
CA LEU A 236 -11.71 -14.67 -7.06
C LEU A 236 -12.63 -14.84 -8.27
N VAL A 237 -12.09 -14.96 -9.48
CA VAL A 237 -12.87 -15.24 -10.71
C VAL A 237 -12.88 -16.73 -11.08
N GLY A 238 -12.28 -17.59 -10.27
CA GLY A 238 -12.39 -19.06 -10.39
C GLY A 238 -11.30 -19.73 -11.24
N TYR A 239 -10.11 -19.10 -11.36
CA TYR A 239 -8.91 -19.71 -11.96
C TYR A 239 -7.96 -20.27 -10.92
#